data_93d1c408d8ce34e23f398424bc11bd9a
#
_entry.id   93d1c408d8ce34e23f398424bc11bd9a
#
_cell.length_a   1.000
_cell.length_b   1.000
_cell.length_c   1.000
_cell.angle_alpha   90.00
_cell.angle_beta   90.00
_cell.angle_gamma   90.00
#
_symmetry.space_group_name_H-M   'P 1'
#
loop_
_entity.id
_entity.type
_entity.pdbx_description
1 polymer ?
#
loop_
_entity_poly.entity_id
_entity_poly.type
_entity_poly.pdbx_seq_one_letter_code
_entity_poly.pdbx_strand_id
1 'polypeptide(L)'
;MPVIESNGCPIHVQVEGPENAPVLILSNSLGTTLHMWDGQAGPFTRHFKLVRFDRRGHGKSGLPKGPYSMEMLGRDVLAIMDGLDIQKANWCGLSMGGMEGMWLGANAPERIERMVLSNTSSYFADKKGWNDRLALVREKGVPAFAAPNMERWFTKGFRERDPQAVAGVMKMFSATPLEGYIACGEAVRDMDHRDLLPRVKVPTLVIIGRHDPATTPDAGEYIRTHIPGAEHFVIDAAHISNVEQPHQFNEAVLGFLTRR
;
A
#
# COMPACT_ATOMS: atom_id res chain seq x y z
N MET A 1 -13.81 -16.72 3.30
CA MET A 1 -12.64 -15.91 2.90
C MET A 1 -11.44 -16.84 2.87
N PRO A 2 -10.73 -16.95 1.77
CA PRO A 2 -9.57 -17.82 1.68
C PRO A 2 -8.44 -17.33 2.60
N VAL A 3 -7.68 -18.27 3.12
CA VAL A 3 -6.40 -18.03 3.78
C VAL A 3 -5.35 -18.68 2.90
N ILE A 4 -4.36 -17.88 2.47
CA ILE A 4 -3.29 -18.35 1.60
C ILE A 4 -2.03 -18.50 2.42
N GLU A 5 -1.40 -19.66 2.32
CA GLU A 5 -0.14 -19.93 3.02
C GLU A 5 1.04 -19.33 2.23
N SER A 6 1.87 -18.54 2.88
CA SER A 6 3.09 -17.97 2.31
C SER A 6 4.26 -18.09 3.30
N ASN A 7 5.16 -19.01 3.05
CA ASN A 7 6.38 -19.22 3.86
C ASN A 7 6.11 -19.21 5.38
N GLY A 8 5.19 -20.08 5.85
CA GLY A 8 4.83 -20.20 7.26
C GLY A 8 3.97 -19.05 7.79
N CYS A 9 3.39 -18.25 6.90
CA CYS A 9 2.47 -17.15 7.26
C CYS A 9 1.12 -17.34 6.58
N PRO A 10 0.03 -17.61 7.33
CA PRO A 10 -1.31 -17.59 6.77
C PRO A 10 -1.70 -16.13 6.45
N ILE A 11 -1.98 -15.84 5.19
CA ILE A 11 -2.40 -14.52 4.70
C ILE A 11 -3.92 -14.50 4.55
N HIS A 12 -4.58 -13.58 5.25
CA HIS A 12 -6.01 -13.35 5.14
C HIS A 12 -6.33 -12.57 3.87
N VAL A 13 -7.18 -13.13 3.02
CA VAL A 13 -7.53 -12.56 1.71
C VAL A 13 -9.05 -12.44 1.59
N GLN A 14 -9.49 -11.37 0.95
CA GLN A 14 -10.87 -11.14 0.55
C GLN A 14 -10.95 -10.98 -0.96
N VAL A 15 -11.83 -11.73 -1.60
CA VAL A 15 -12.07 -11.69 -3.05
C VAL A 15 -13.52 -11.29 -3.29
N GLU A 16 -13.74 -10.28 -4.14
CA GLU A 16 -15.05 -9.69 -4.41
C GLU A 16 -15.17 -9.30 -5.89
N GLY A 17 -16.39 -9.17 -6.39
CA GLY A 17 -16.67 -8.75 -7.76
C GLY A 17 -16.87 -9.92 -8.73
N PRO A 18 -17.02 -9.63 -10.05
CA PRO A 18 -17.32 -10.64 -11.05
C PRO A 18 -16.17 -11.62 -11.25
N GLU A 19 -16.48 -12.92 -11.31
CA GLU A 19 -15.49 -14.01 -11.41
C GLU A 19 -14.58 -13.88 -12.66
N ASN A 20 -15.15 -13.48 -13.79
CA ASN A 20 -14.45 -13.42 -15.08
C ASN A 20 -13.90 -12.01 -15.41
N ALA A 21 -13.96 -11.06 -14.48
CA ALA A 21 -13.39 -9.74 -14.68
C ALA A 21 -11.85 -9.76 -14.52
N PRO A 22 -11.13 -8.82 -15.14
CA PRO A 22 -9.71 -8.64 -14.86
C PRO A 22 -9.46 -8.48 -13.35
N VAL A 23 -8.36 -9.04 -12.86
CA VAL A 23 -8.04 -8.98 -11.43
C VAL A 23 -7.38 -7.64 -11.08
N LEU A 24 -7.76 -7.07 -9.94
CA LEU A 24 -7.10 -5.94 -9.31
C LEU A 24 -6.74 -6.31 -7.86
N ILE A 25 -5.46 -6.22 -7.52
CA ILE A 25 -4.95 -6.44 -6.16
C ILE A 25 -4.69 -5.09 -5.49
N LEU A 26 -5.23 -4.90 -4.28
CA LEU A 26 -5.03 -3.70 -3.46
C LEU A 26 -4.11 -3.99 -2.28
N SER A 27 -3.04 -3.22 -2.15
CA SER A 27 -2.10 -3.33 -1.03
C SER A 27 -2.03 -2.07 -0.18
N ASN A 28 -2.03 -2.25 1.12
CA ASN A 28 -2.31 -1.25 2.16
C ASN A 28 -1.06 -0.45 2.58
N SER A 29 -1.26 0.65 3.32
CA SER A 29 -0.21 1.35 4.06
C SER A 29 0.24 0.56 5.30
N LEU A 30 1.43 0.84 5.82
CA LEU A 30 1.92 0.33 7.11
C LEU A 30 0.95 0.71 8.23
N GLY A 31 0.59 -0.25 9.08
CA GLY A 31 -0.33 -0.01 10.18
C GLY A 31 -1.80 0.04 9.76
N THR A 32 -2.15 -0.43 8.57
CA THR A 32 -3.54 -0.55 8.12
C THR A 32 -3.89 -1.97 7.68
N THR A 33 -5.15 -2.23 7.43
CA THR A 33 -5.68 -3.52 6.98
C THR A 33 -6.36 -3.37 5.62
N LEU A 34 -6.84 -4.47 5.06
CA LEU A 34 -7.62 -4.47 3.82
C LEU A 34 -8.85 -3.52 3.88
N HIS A 35 -9.34 -3.19 5.08
CA HIS A 35 -10.45 -2.25 5.29
C HIS A 35 -10.12 -0.79 4.97
N MET A 36 -8.83 -0.44 4.81
CA MET A 36 -8.44 0.86 4.27
C MET A 36 -9.04 1.13 2.88
N TRP A 37 -9.43 0.07 2.17
CA TRP A 37 -9.97 0.08 0.81
C TRP A 37 -11.49 -0.06 0.72
N ASP A 38 -12.23 0.00 1.84
CA ASP A 38 -13.68 -0.21 1.83
C ASP A 38 -14.40 0.82 0.95
N GLY A 39 -13.92 2.06 0.90
CA GLY A 39 -14.46 3.10 0.02
C GLY A 39 -14.22 2.85 -1.49
N GLN A 40 -13.26 2.00 -1.85
CA GLN A 40 -12.92 1.64 -3.22
C GLN A 40 -13.62 0.36 -3.67
N ALA A 41 -14.04 -0.50 -2.74
CA ALA A 41 -14.58 -1.82 -3.06
C ALA A 41 -15.76 -1.75 -4.04
N GLY A 42 -16.78 -0.95 -3.72
CA GLY A 42 -17.97 -0.82 -4.56
C GLY A 42 -17.68 -0.29 -5.98
N PRO A 43 -16.97 0.84 -6.14
CA PRO A 43 -16.56 1.33 -7.46
C PRO A 43 -15.71 0.35 -8.25
N PHE A 44 -14.73 -0.30 -7.62
CA PHE A 44 -13.77 -1.15 -8.34
C PHE A 44 -14.34 -2.51 -8.73
N THR A 45 -15.23 -3.10 -7.92
CA THR A 45 -15.89 -4.37 -8.25
C THR A 45 -16.84 -4.30 -9.45
N ARG A 46 -17.17 -3.10 -9.93
CA ARG A 46 -17.90 -2.94 -11.20
C ARG A 46 -17.06 -3.28 -12.43
N HIS A 47 -15.73 -3.29 -12.29
CA HIS A 47 -14.77 -3.44 -13.38
C HIS A 47 -13.80 -4.60 -13.17
N PHE A 48 -13.55 -5.00 -11.93
CA PHE A 48 -12.51 -5.94 -11.55
C PHE A 48 -13.02 -7.04 -10.60
N LYS A 49 -12.42 -8.21 -10.70
CA LYS A 49 -12.33 -9.16 -9.59
C LYS A 49 -11.30 -8.60 -8.60
N LEU A 50 -11.79 -8.08 -7.47
CA LEU A 50 -11.00 -7.34 -6.50
C LEU A 50 -10.41 -8.29 -5.47
N VAL A 51 -9.10 -8.25 -5.28
CA VAL A 51 -8.38 -8.98 -4.24
C VAL A 51 -7.81 -7.97 -3.24
N ARG A 52 -8.23 -8.09 -1.99
CA ARG A 52 -7.72 -7.31 -0.86
C ARG A 52 -7.15 -8.26 0.17
N PHE A 53 -6.09 -7.89 0.85
CA PHE A 53 -5.47 -8.76 1.84
C PHE A 53 -4.91 -7.99 3.02
N ASP A 54 -4.83 -8.66 4.15
CA ASP A 54 -4.04 -8.19 5.28
C ASP A 54 -2.60 -8.68 5.10
N ARG A 55 -1.64 -7.76 5.12
CA ARG A 55 -0.21 -8.09 5.04
C ARG A 55 0.20 -8.93 6.28
N ARG A 56 1.24 -9.75 6.16
CA ARG A 56 1.84 -10.42 7.34
C ARG A 56 2.08 -9.41 8.46
N GLY A 57 1.82 -9.81 9.70
CA GLY A 57 1.92 -8.93 10.87
C GLY A 57 0.81 -7.91 11.04
N HIS A 58 -0.23 -7.93 10.19
CA HIS A 58 -1.36 -6.99 10.24
C HIS A 58 -2.70 -7.72 10.16
N GLY A 59 -3.74 -7.09 10.71
CA GLY A 59 -5.12 -7.55 10.59
C GLY A 59 -5.31 -8.98 11.08
N LYS A 60 -5.86 -9.83 10.20
CA LYS A 60 -6.13 -11.26 10.48
C LYS A 60 -5.06 -12.20 9.92
N SER A 61 -4.01 -11.67 9.29
CA SER A 61 -2.88 -12.47 8.80
C SER A 61 -1.97 -12.91 9.93
N GLY A 62 -1.15 -13.92 9.67
CA GLY A 62 -0.18 -14.43 10.61
C GLY A 62 0.88 -13.39 11.00
N LEU A 63 1.48 -13.63 12.16
CA LEU A 63 2.53 -12.78 12.75
C LEU A 63 3.83 -13.60 12.92
N PRO A 64 4.51 -14.03 11.85
CA PRO A 64 5.78 -14.70 11.97
C PRO A 64 6.85 -13.73 12.51
N LYS A 65 7.88 -14.32 13.13
CA LYS A 65 9.00 -13.51 13.66
C LYS A 65 9.75 -12.82 12.51
N GLY A 66 10.02 -11.52 12.68
CA GLY A 66 10.88 -10.77 11.75
C GLY A 66 12.37 -11.17 11.80
N PRO A 67 13.22 -10.46 11.04
CA PRO A 67 12.90 -9.27 10.26
C PRO A 67 12.12 -9.58 8.97
N TYR A 68 11.35 -8.60 8.47
CA TYR A 68 10.74 -8.69 7.14
C TYR A 68 11.55 -7.86 6.13
N SER A 69 11.31 -8.12 4.84
CA SER A 69 11.88 -7.35 3.74
C SER A 69 10.84 -7.08 2.66
N MET A 70 11.07 -6.09 1.78
CA MET A 70 10.17 -5.84 0.64
C MET A 70 10.11 -7.02 -0.33
N GLU A 71 11.21 -7.77 -0.49
CA GLU A 71 11.20 -9.03 -1.23
C GLU A 71 10.24 -10.05 -0.60
N MET A 72 10.31 -10.26 0.72
CA MET A 72 9.42 -11.17 1.42
C MET A 72 7.95 -10.79 1.22
N LEU A 73 7.63 -9.50 1.33
CA LEU A 73 6.27 -8.98 1.13
C LEU A 73 5.81 -9.11 -0.32
N GLY A 74 6.68 -8.86 -1.29
CA GLY A 74 6.39 -9.10 -2.70
C GLY A 74 6.13 -10.58 -3.01
N ARG A 75 6.89 -11.49 -2.39
CA ARG A 75 6.68 -12.94 -2.49
C ARG A 75 5.36 -13.39 -1.85
N ASP A 76 4.88 -12.73 -0.79
CA ASP A 76 3.54 -12.98 -0.26
C ASP A 76 2.45 -12.67 -1.29
N VAL A 77 2.61 -11.58 -2.04
CA VAL A 77 1.67 -11.25 -3.12
C VAL A 77 1.68 -12.31 -4.21
N LEU A 78 2.86 -12.78 -4.61
CA LEU A 78 2.96 -13.87 -5.60
C LEU A 78 2.32 -15.17 -5.08
N ALA A 79 2.50 -15.50 -3.80
CA ALA A 79 1.82 -16.64 -3.17
C ALA A 79 0.29 -16.48 -3.14
N ILE A 80 -0.21 -15.26 -2.88
CA ILE A 80 -1.65 -14.96 -3.00
C ILE A 80 -2.14 -15.20 -4.42
N MET A 81 -1.41 -14.72 -5.42
CA MET A 81 -1.76 -14.91 -6.83
C MET A 81 -1.77 -16.40 -7.21
N ASP A 82 -0.75 -17.15 -6.80
CA ASP A 82 -0.65 -18.59 -7.07
C ASP A 82 -1.78 -19.38 -6.38
N GLY A 83 -2.06 -19.07 -5.11
CA GLY A 83 -3.12 -19.73 -4.35
C GLY A 83 -4.55 -19.40 -4.82
N LEU A 84 -4.72 -18.36 -5.65
CA LEU A 84 -5.98 -17.98 -6.28
C LEU A 84 -6.01 -18.26 -7.79
N ASP A 85 -5.05 -18.98 -8.35
CA ASP A 85 -4.88 -19.27 -9.78
C ASP A 85 -4.84 -18.01 -10.66
N ILE A 86 -4.31 -16.88 -10.12
CA ILE A 86 -4.18 -15.61 -10.82
C ILE A 86 -2.83 -15.56 -11.54
N GLN A 87 -2.83 -15.68 -12.85
CA GLN A 87 -1.62 -15.61 -13.67
C GLN A 87 -1.09 -14.17 -13.77
N LYS A 88 -1.99 -13.20 -13.93
CA LYS A 88 -1.65 -11.79 -14.10
C LYS A 88 -2.73 -10.90 -13.49
N ALA A 89 -2.35 -9.80 -12.83
CA ALA A 89 -3.27 -8.88 -12.19
C ALA A 89 -2.86 -7.42 -12.39
N ASN A 90 -3.82 -6.51 -12.29
CA ASN A 90 -3.55 -5.11 -12.04
C ASN A 90 -3.17 -4.93 -10.56
N TRP A 91 -2.34 -3.93 -10.30
CA TRP A 91 -1.87 -3.59 -8.97
C TRP A 91 -2.26 -2.16 -8.59
N CYS A 92 -2.72 -1.96 -7.36
CA CYS A 92 -2.84 -0.64 -6.77
C CYS A 92 -2.34 -0.70 -5.32
N GLY A 93 -1.19 -0.09 -5.07
CA GLY A 93 -0.56 -0.06 -3.76
C GLY A 93 -0.39 1.36 -3.24
N LEU A 94 -0.76 1.58 -1.96
CA LEU A 94 -0.58 2.85 -1.28
C LEU A 94 0.52 2.74 -0.24
N SER A 95 1.47 3.70 -0.23
CA SER A 95 2.57 3.76 0.73
C SER A 95 3.43 2.48 0.67
N MET A 96 3.44 1.68 1.73
CA MET A 96 4.13 0.39 1.75
C MET A 96 3.66 -0.55 0.62
N GLY A 97 2.36 -0.52 0.27
CA GLY A 97 1.84 -1.24 -0.89
C GLY A 97 2.41 -0.75 -2.22
N GLY A 98 2.76 0.52 -2.33
CA GLY A 98 3.50 1.07 -3.47
C GLY A 98 4.94 0.54 -3.52
N MET A 99 5.58 0.37 -2.35
CA MET A 99 6.93 -0.20 -2.25
C MET A 99 6.95 -1.67 -2.70
N GLU A 100 5.96 -2.46 -2.29
CA GLU A 100 5.75 -3.82 -2.79
C GLU A 100 5.52 -3.83 -4.30
N GLY A 101 4.73 -2.88 -4.83
CA GLY A 101 4.49 -2.72 -6.26
C GLY A 101 5.78 -2.47 -7.06
N MET A 102 6.67 -1.61 -6.58
CA MET A 102 7.97 -1.38 -7.23
C MET A 102 8.81 -2.65 -7.27
N TRP A 103 8.83 -3.43 -6.19
CA TRP A 103 9.50 -4.72 -6.16
C TRP A 103 8.90 -5.72 -7.18
N LEU A 104 7.58 -5.84 -7.21
CA LEU A 104 6.85 -6.71 -8.14
C LEU A 104 7.09 -6.30 -9.60
N GLY A 105 6.97 -5.03 -9.92
CA GLY A 105 7.18 -4.52 -11.28
C GLY A 105 8.59 -4.72 -11.81
N ALA A 106 9.59 -4.82 -10.93
CA ALA A 106 10.99 -5.04 -11.30
C ALA A 106 11.39 -6.52 -11.32
N ASN A 107 10.77 -7.38 -10.48
CA ASN A 107 11.20 -8.76 -10.27
C ASN A 107 10.20 -9.83 -10.77
N ALA A 108 8.94 -9.44 -11.03
CA ALA A 108 7.91 -10.31 -11.57
C ALA A 108 6.98 -9.52 -12.54
N PRO A 109 7.54 -8.79 -13.54
CA PRO A 109 6.76 -7.92 -14.42
C PRO A 109 5.71 -8.69 -15.24
N GLU A 110 5.94 -9.96 -15.52
CA GLU A 110 5.00 -10.85 -16.22
C GLU A 110 3.71 -11.11 -15.44
N ARG A 111 3.75 -10.92 -14.11
CA ARG A 111 2.60 -11.11 -13.21
C ARG A 111 1.72 -9.85 -13.09
N ILE A 112 2.20 -8.70 -13.54
CA ILE A 112 1.52 -7.39 -13.38
C ILE A 112 1.13 -6.83 -14.74
N GLU A 113 -0.17 -6.53 -14.90
CA GLU A 113 -0.71 -5.96 -16.15
C GLU A 113 -0.48 -4.44 -16.21
N ARG A 114 -0.96 -3.72 -15.22
CA ARG A 114 -0.79 -2.28 -14.99
C ARG A 114 -0.61 -2.02 -13.51
N MET A 115 0.07 -0.94 -13.16
CA MET A 115 0.41 -0.66 -11.77
C MET A 115 0.10 0.78 -11.37
N VAL A 116 -0.56 0.94 -10.22
CA VAL A 116 -0.74 2.24 -9.56
C VAL A 116 0.08 2.26 -8.28
N LEU A 117 0.97 3.24 -8.19
CA LEU A 117 1.83 3.50 -7.02
C LEU A 117 1.37 4.81 -6.39
N SER A 118 0.66 4.72 -5.26
CA SER A 118 0.07 5.89 -4.61
C SER A 118 0.80 6.26 -3.33
N ASN A 119 1.07 7.56 -3.15
CA ASN A 119 1.59 8.10 -1.89
C ASN A 119 2.72 7.24 -1.33
N THR A 120 3.78 7.04 -2.10
CA THR A 120 4.85 6.09 -1.79
C THR A 120 6.24 6.68 -2.05
N SER A 121 7.26 5.98 -1.62
CA SER A 121 8.66 6.35 -1.81
C SER A 121 9.49 5.13 -2.20
N SER A 122 10.51 5.33 -3.02
CA SER A 122 11.48 4.29 -3.37
C SER A 122 12.63 4.16 -2.37
N TYR A 123 12.76 5.13 -1.47
CA TYR A 123 13.89 5.23 -0.55
C TYR A 123 13.61 6.22 0.58
N PHE A 124 14.15 5.95 1.77
CA PHE A 124 14.16 6.88 2.89
C PHE A 124 15.60 7.16 3.33
N ALA A 125 16.04 8.41 3.19
CA ALA A 125 17.38 8.85 3.59
C ALA A 125 17.52 8.90 5.12
N ASP A 126 16.47 9.31 5.84
CA ASP A 126 16.49 9.47 7.30
C ASP A 126 16.32 8.12 8.02
N LYS A 127 17.39 7.33 8.01
CA LYS A 127 17.44 6.07 8.77
C LYS A 127 17.36 6.30 10.29
N LYS A 128 17.90 7.43 10.77
CA LYS A 128 17.86 7.77 12.18
C LYS A 128 16.45 8.04 12.65
N GLY A 129 15.67 8.84 11.91
CA GLY A 129 14.27 9.12 12.26
C GLY A 129 13.42 7.85 12.26
N TRP A 130 13.68 6.91 11.34
CA TRP A 130 13.03 5.59 11.39
C TRP A 130 13.44 4.78 12.62
N ASN A 131 14.72 4.75 12.98
CA ASN A 131 15.18 4.06 14.20
C ASN A 131 14.54 4.64 15.47
N ASP A 132 14.53 5.96 15.59
CA ASP A 132 13.92 6.67 16.73
C ASP A 132 12.41 6.35 16.81
N ARG A 133 11.71 6.35 15.67
CA ARG A 133 10.29 5.97 15.58
C ARG A 133 10.07 4.52 16.06
N LEU A 134 10.84 3.57 15.54
CA LEU A 134 10.69 2.16 15.90
C LEU A 134 11.04 1.91 17.37
N ALA A 135 12.07 2.58 17.90
CA ALA A 135 12.43 2.51 19.33
C ALA A 135 11.28 3.02 20.21
N LEU A 136 10.70 4.16 19.86
CA LEU A 136 9.61 4.76 20.60
C LEU A 136 8.32 3.89 20.50
N VAL A 137 8.07 3.27 19.35
CA VAL A 137 6.94 2.31 19.21
C VAL A 137 7.17 1.06 20.06
N ARG A 138 8.40 0.56 20.18
CA ARG A 138 8.72 -0.55 21.11
C ARG A 138 8.45 -0.19 22.57
N GLU A 139 8.76 1.05 22.96
CA GLU A 139 8.58 1.54 24.33
C GLU A 139 7.11 1.81 24.66
N LYS A 140 6.38 2.51 23.77
CA LYS A 140 5.03 3.05 24.06
C LYS A 140 3.88 2.30 23.39
N GLY A 141 4.19 1.36 22.53
CA GLY A 141 3.20 0.65 21.71
C GLY A 141 2.70 1.44 20.51
N VAL A 142 2.07 0.74 19.55
CA VAL A 142 1.53 1.33 18.32
C VAL A 142 0.46 2.40 18.58
N PRO A 143 -0.46 2.23 19.55
CA PRO A 143 -1.52 3.22 19.81
C PRO A 143 -1.00 4.62 20.16
N ALA A 144 0.18 4.73 20.77
CA ALA A 144 0.77 6.03 21.14
C ALA A 144 1.10 6.90 19.90
N PHE A 145 1.23 6.28 18.75
CA PHE A 145 1.50 6.96 17.46
C PHE A 145 0.26 7.25 16.63
N ALA A 146 -0.90 6.77 17.05
CA ALA A 146 -2.11 6.88 16.24
C ALA A 146 -2.46 8.36 15.96
N ALA A 147 -2.59 9.20 16.99
CA ALA A 147 -2.95 10.61 16.81
C ALA A 147 -1.90 11.39 15.98
N PRO A 148 -0.59 11.34 16.27
CA PRO A 148 0.42 12.00 15.44
C PRO A 148 0.43 11.51 13.98
N ASN A 149 0.13 10.23 13.73
CA ASN A 149 0.02 9.73 12.36
C ASN A 149 -1.21 10.28 11.63
N MET A 150 -2.36 10.41 12.30
CA MET A 150 -3.55 11.00 11.67
C MET A 150 -3.30 12.46 11.24
N GLU A 151 -2.51 13.22 12.00
CA GLU A 151 -2.10 14.57 11.63
C GLU A 151 -1.24 14.62 10.37
N ARG A 152 -0.42 13.61 10.15
CA ARG A 152 0.43 13.49 8.95
C ARG A 152 -0.30 12.84 7.78
N TRP A 153 -1.29 11.99 8.05
CA TRP A 153 -1.97 11.18 7.03
C TRP A 153 -3.16 11.89 6.39
N PHE A 154 -3.71 12.89 7.06
CA PHE A 154 -4.86 13.65 6.59
C PHE A 154 -4.63 15.14 6.74
N THR A 155 -5.09 15.93 5.77
CA THR A 155 -5.07 17.39 5.88
C THR A 155 -5.94 17.85 7.06
N LYS A 156 -5.63 19.03 7.61
CA LYS A 156 -6.42 19.62 8.68
C LYS A 156 -7.90 19.76 8.26
N GLY A 157 -8.14 20.24 7.05
CA GLY A 157 -9.50 20.42 6.53
C GLY A 157 -10.29 19.11 6.44
N PHE A 158 -9.64 18.00 6.08
CA PHE A 158 -10.31 16.69 6.08
C PHE A 158 -10.62 16.20 7.49
N ARG A 159 -9.65 16.31 8.41
CA ARG A 159 -9.85 15.90 9.81
C ARG A 159 -11.01 16.63 10.50
N GLU A 160 -11.26 17.89 10.12
CA GLU A 160 -12.40 18.69 10.60
C GLU A 160 -13.70 18.32 9.90
N ARG A 161 -13.65 18.00 8.60
CA ARG A 161 -14.83 17.68 7.78
C ARG A 161 -15.37 16.28 8.01
N ASP A 162 -14.49 15.28 8.18
CA ASP A 162 -14.87 13.88 8.35
C ASP A 162 -14.06 13.20 9.49
N PRO A 163 -14.29 13.59 10.74
CA PRO A 163 -13.61 13.00 11.88
C PRO A 163 -13.91 11.51 12.07
N GLN A 164 -15.03 11.00 11.52
CA GLN A 164 -15.39 9.59 11.62
C GLN A 164 -14.50 8.72 10.73
N ALA A 165 -14.24 9.13 9.48
CA ALA A 165 -13.29 8.46 8.60
C ALA A 165 -11.90 8.42 9.23
N VAL A 166 -11.43 9.54 9.79
CA VAL A 166 -10.14 9.61 10.49
C VAL A 166 -10.10 8.66 11.70
N ALA A 167 -11.16 8.64 12.51
CA ALA A 167 -11.27 7.74 13.65
C ALA A 167 -11.27 6.25 13.25
N GLY A 168 -11.88 5.91 12.10
CA GLY A 168 -11.84 4.57 11.53
C GLY A 168 -10.41 4.13 11.19
N VAL A 169 -9.64 4.98 10.52
CA VAL A 169 -8.23 4.70 10.19
C VAL A 169 -7.37 4.67 11.46
N MET A 170 -7.60 5.57 12.41
CA MET A 170 -6.90 5.59 13.70
C MET A 170 -7.14 4.29 14.50
N LYS A 171 -8.36 3.79 14.52
CA LYS A 171 -8.71 2.50 15.17
C LYS A 171 -7.96 1.35 14.51
N MET A 172 -7.94 1.30 13.18
CA MET A 172 -7.22 0.30 12.40
C MET A 172 -5.73 0.31 12.70
N PHE A 173 -5.12 1.50 12.69
CA PHE A 173 -3.71 1.70 13.02
C PHE A 173 -3.39 1.23 14.44
N SER A 174 -4.20 1.64 15.43
CA SER A 174 -4.00 1.30 16.85
C SER A 174 -4.12 -0.19 17.15
N ALA A 175 -4.86 -0.94 16.31
CA ALA A 175 -5.05 -2.38 16.45
C ALA A 175 -3.92 -3.21 15.81
N THR A 176 -2.95 -2.56 15.16
CA THR A 176 -1.83 -3.27 14.53
C THR A 176 -0.93 -3.93 15.59
N PRO A 177 -0.63 -5.23 15.49
CA PRO A 177 0.28 -5.92 16.39
C PRO A 177 1.65 -5.24 16.43
N LEU A 178 2.22 -5.06 17.62
CA LEU A 178 3.49 -4.36 17.85
C LEU A 178 4.62 -4.97 17.01
N GLU A 179 4.79 -6.28 17.09
CA GLU A 179 5.86 -7.00 16.40
C GLU A 179 5.71 -6.90 14.87
N GLY A 180 4.46 -6.95 14.37
CA GLY A 180 4.16 -6.80 12.95
C GLY A 180 4.46 -5.39 12.44
N TYR A 181 4.08 -4.37 13.22
CA TYR A 181 4.40 -2.98 12.90
C TYR A 181 5.92 -2.76 12.84
N ILE A 182 6.65 -3.28 13.85
CA ILE A 182 8.11 -3.16 13.93
C ILE A 182 8.77 -3.85 12.74
N ALA A 183 8.45 -5.11 12.48
CA ALA A 183 9.08 -5.88 11.41
C ALA A 183 8.81 -5.27 10.01
N CYS A 184 7.59 -4.78 9.77
CA CYS A 184 7.27 -4.04 8.54
C CYS A 184 7.95 -2.66 8.49
N GLY A 185 8.03 -1.96 9.61
CA GLY A 185 8.73 -0.67 9.71
C GLY A 185 10.23 -0.79 9.46
N GLU A 186 10.85 -1.89 9.90
CA GLU A 186 12.24 -2.24 9.56
C GLU A 186 12.40 -2.48 8.07
N ALA A 187 11.48 -3.22 7.44
CA ALA A 187 11.48 -3.42 5.99
C ALA A 187 11.39 -2.09 5.21
N VAL A 188 10.56 -1.15 5.67
CA VAL A 188 10.46 0.20 5.08
C VAL A 188 11.75 1.00 5.30
N ARG A 189 12.29 0.97 6.54
CA ARG A 189 13.55 1.64 6.87
C ARG A 189 14.70 1.18 5.97
N ASP A 190 14.81 -0.13 5.76
CA ASP A 190 15.96 -0.73 5.10
C ASP A 190 15.83 -0.76 3.57
N MET A 191 14.63 -0.51 3.06
CA MET A 191 14.34 -0.48 1.63
C MET A 191 15.18 0.58 0.90
N ASP A 192 15.72 0.17 -0.25
CA ASP A 192 16.22 1.05 -1.29
C ASP A 192 15.89 0.45 -2.66
N HIS A 193 14.88 1.01 -3.32
CA HIS A 193 14.39 0.56 -4.62
C HIS A 193 14.83 1.46 -5.78
N ARG A 194 15.76 2.39 -5.54
CA ARG A 194 16.21 3.32 -6.59
C ARG A 194 16.76 2.59 -7.81
N ASP A 195 17.53 1.52 -7.61
CA ASP A 195 18.07 0.69 -8.68
C ASP A 195 17.03 -0.23 -9.34
N LEU A 196 15.87 -0.42 -8.71
CA LEU A 196 14.77 -1.20 -9.29
C LEU A 196 13.92 -0.37 -10.27
N LEU A 197 13.77 0.94 -10.05
CA LEU A 197 12.87 1.79 -10.83
C LEU A 197 13.12 1.72 -12.35
N PRO A 198 14.37 1.78 -12.86
CA PRO A 198 14.61 1.65 -14.31
C PRO A 198 14.27 0.27 -14.89
N ARG A 199 14.13 -0.74 -14.03
CA ARG A 199 13.78 -2.12 -14.42
C ARG A 199 12.28 -2.34 -14.52
N VAL A 200 11.46 -1.45 -13.95
CA VAL A 200 10.00 -1.53 -14.05
C VAL A 200 9.59 -1.22 -15.48
N LYS A 201 9.04 -2.22 -16.17
CA LYS A 201 8.55 -2.11 -17.56
C LYS A 201 7.03 -2.12 -17.67
N VAL A 202 6.35 -2.30 -16.55
CA VAL A 202 4.90 -2.33 -16.44
C VAL A 202 4.35 -0.91 -16.60
N PRO A 203 3.28 -0.68 -17.40
CA PRO A 203 2.61 0.61 -17.45
C PRO A 203 2.24 1.07 -16.04
N THR A 204 2.74 2.24 -15.64
CA THR A 204 2.67 2.71 -14.25
C THR A 204 2.07 4.09 -14.14
N LEU A 205 1.12 4.26 -13.21
CA LEU A 205 0.62 5.54 -12.75
C LEU A 205 1.15 5.81 -11.33
N VAL A 206 1.75 6.98 -11.12
CA VAL A 206 2.16 7.45 -9.80
C VAL A 206 1.15 8.49 -9.30
N ILE A 207 0.44 8.19 -8.20
CA ILE A 207 -0.44 9.14 -7.53
C ILE A 207 0.33 9.83 -6.42
N ILE A 208 0.38 11.17 -6.48
CA ILE A 208 1.17 12.02 -5.59
C ILE A 208 0.21 12.87 -4.75
N GLY A 209 0.21 12.67 -3.44
CA GLY A 209 -0.53 13.54 -2.51
C GLY A 209 0.15 14.89 -2.38
N ARG A 210 -0.55 15.98 -2.75
CA ARG A 210 0.00 17.35 -2.72
C ARG A 210 0.50 17.76 -1.34
N HIS A 211 -0.16 17.26 -0.28
CA HIS A 211 0.08 17.63 1.11
C HIS A 211 0.70 16.48 1.93
N ASP A 212 1.26 15.47 1.27
CA ASP A 212 1.81 14.28 1.94
C ASP A 212 3.19 14.57 2.56
N PRO A 213 3.31 14.61 3.91
CA PRO A 213 4.59 14.80 4.57
C PRO A 213 5.30 13.46 4.87
N ALA A 214 4.64 12.33 4.64
CA ALA A 214 5.18 11.01 4.94
C ALA A 214 5.95 10.44 3.74
N THR A 215 5.37 10.57 2.54
CA THR A 215 5.99 10.27 1.26
C THR A 215 5.80 11.50 0.36
N THR A 216 6.75 12.42 0.45
CA THR A 216 6.63 13.78 -0.10
C THR A 216 6.36 13.80 -1.60
N PRO A 217 5.78 14.90 -2.14
CA PRO A 217 5.64 15.06 -3.59
C PRO A 217 6.93 14.80 -4.36
N ASP A 218 8.09 15.22 -3.83
CA ASP A 218 9.40 14.98 -4.45
C ASP A 218 9.73 13.47 -4.54
N ALA A 219 9.34 12.67 -3.55
CA ALA A 219 9.53 11.22 -3.60
C ALA A 219 8.68 10.57 -4.70
N GLY A 220 7.44 11.03 -4.87
CA GLY A 220 6.58 10.59 -5.96
C GLY A 220 7.11 11.00 -7.34
N GLU A 221 7.58 12.22 -7.47
CA GLU A 221 8.18 12.74 -8.70
C GLU A 221 9.48 12.00 -9.04
N TYR A 222 10.29 11.65 -8.02
CA TYR A 222 11.45 10.81 -8.21
C TYR A 222 11.08 9.45 -8.83
N ILE A 223 10.06 8.77 -8.29
CA ILE A 223 9.57 7.50 -8.85
C ILE A 223 9.12 7.68 -10.29
N ARG A 224 8.29 8.70 -10.57
CA ARG A 224 7.79 8.99 -11.91
C ARG A 224 8.90 9.20 -12.94
N THR A 225 9.94 9.92 -12.57
CA THR A 225 11.06 10.25 -13.49
C THR A 225 12.01 9.08 -13.71
N HIS A 226 12.03 8.08 -12.81
CA HIS A 226 12.95 6.94 -12.89
C HIS A 226 12.29 5.65 -13.37
N ILE A 227 10.96 5.56 -13.42
CA ILE A 227 10.24 4.48 -14.09
C ILE A 227 9.98 4.90 -15.55
N PRO A 228 10.49 4.17 -16.55
CA PRO A 228 10.31 4.53 -17.95
C PRO A 228 8.83 4.58 -18.35
N GLY A 229 8.38 5.72 -18.86
CA GLY A 229 7.00 5.90 -19.32
C GLY A 229 5.95 6.04 -18.23
N ALA A 230 6.33 6.21 -16.97
CA ALA A 230 5.38 6.40 -15.88
C ALA A 230 4.59 7.71 -16.04
N GLU A 231 3.26 7.59 -15.94
CA GLU A 231 2.34 8.71 -15.82
C GLU A 231 2.22 9.17 -14.37
N HIS A 232 1.67 10.35 -14.12
CA HIS A 232 1.39 10.81 -12.76
C HIS A 232 0.04 11.52 -12.66
N PHE A 233 -0.49 11.53 -11.44
CA PHE A 233 -1.67 12.30 -11.04
C PHE A 233 -1.42 12.93 -9.67
N VAL A 234 -1.57 14.24 -9.56
CA VAL A 234 -1.44 14.95 -8.27
C VAL A 234 -2.83 15.11 -7.66
N ILE A 235 -3.02 14.51 -6.50
CA ILE A 235 -4.30 14.56 -5.76
C ILE A 235 -4.21 15.57 -4.61
N ASP A 236 -5.30 16.32 -4.38
CA ASP A 236 -5.36 17.32 -3.31
C ASP A 236 -5.66 16.69 -1.96
N ALA A 237 -4.71 15.90 -1.46
CA ALA A 237 -4.80 15.10 -0.24
C ALA A 237 -3.43 14.97 0.42
N ALA A 238 -3.43 14.50 1.67
CA ALA A 238 -2.22 14.04 2.34
C ALA A 238 -1.94 12.56 2.02
N HIS A 239 -1.52 11.75 3.01
CA HIS A 239 -0.96 10.41 2.79
C HIS A 239 -1.99 9.34 2.43
N ILE A 240 -3.14 9.30 3.13
CA ILE A 240 -4.20 8.30 2.87
C ILE A 240 -5.21 8.87 1.88
N SER A 241 -4.73 9.17 0.68
CA SER A 241 -5.46 9.91 -0.34
C SER A 241 -6.72 9.20 -0.83
N ASN A 242 -6.76 7.87 -0.81
CA ASN A 242 -7.92 7.07 -1.17
C ASN A 242 -9.10 7.24 -0.20
N VAL A 243 -8.83 7.59 1.06
CA VAL A 243 -9.84 7.89 2.07
C VAL A 243 -10.20 9.38 2.04
N GLU A 244 -9.20 10.25 1.91
CA GLU A 244 -9.38 11.70 1.95
C GLU A 244 -10.10 12.24 0.72
N GLN A 245 -9.81 11.71 -0.47
CA GLN A 245 -10.38 12.13 -1.75
C GLN A 245 -10.86 10.92 -2.58
N PRO A 246 -11.83 10.14 -2.07
CA PRO A 246 -12.19 8.84 -2.66
C PRO A 246 -12.65 8.95 -4.13
N HIS A 247 -13.38 10.00 -4.49
CA HIS A 247 -13.86 10.20 -5.86
C HIS A 247 -12.71 10.43 -6.83
N GLN A 248 -11.84 11.41 -6.55
CA GLN A 248 -10.69 11.72 -7.40
C GLN A 248 -9.73 10.52 -7.51
N PHE A 249 -9.51 9.83 -6.38
CA PHE A 249 -8.68 8.62 -6.36
C PHE A 249 -9.25 7.53 -7.26
N ASN A 250 -10.55 7.24 -7.13
CA ASN A 250 -11.22 6.22 -7.92
C ASN A 250 -11.20 6.56 -9.41
N GLU A 251 -11.46 7.80 -9.78
CA GLU A 251 -11.41 8.27 -11.18
C GLU A 251 -10.01 8.11 -11.77
N ALA A 252 -8.97 8.51 -11.05
CA ALA A 252 -7.58 8.38 -11.51
C ALA A 252 -7.18 6.92 -11.70
N VAL A 253 -7.49 6.05 -10.73
CA VAL A 253 -7.17 4.62 -10.78
C VAL A 253 -7.94 3.92 -11.90
N LEU A 254 -9.27 4.10 -11.95
CA LEU A 254 -10.11 3.47 -12.98
C LEU A 254 -9.75 4.00 -14.36
N GLY A 255 -9.59 5.31 -14.52
CA GLY A 255 -9.20 5.94 -15.79
C GLY A 255 -7.88 5.42 -16.34
N PHE A 256 -6.94 5.00 -15.49
CA PHE A 256 -5.69 4.39 -15.91
C PHE A 256 -5.80 2.88 -16.14
N LEU A 257 -6.41 2.14 -15.22
CA LEU A 257 -6.44 0.66 -15.28
C LEU A 257 -7.40 0.10 -16.31
N THR A 258 -8.43 0.85 -16.71
CA THR A 258 -9.44 0.40 -17.71
C THR A 258 -9.15 0.84 -19.14
N ARG A 259 -8.05 1.54 -19.39
CA ARG A 259 -7.62 1.91 -20.77
C ARG A 259 -7.38 0.63 -21.60
N ARG A 260 -7.92 0.64 -22.81
CA ARG A 260 -7.69 -0.41 -23.81
C ARG A 260 -6.36 -0.22 -24.51
#